data_82db2364b4552333fc6ddc7b7ea31a02
#
_entry.id   82db2364b4552333fc6ddc7b7ea31a02
#
_cell.length_a   1.000
_cell.length_b   1.000
_cell.length_c   1.000
_cell.angle_alpha   90.00
_cell.angle_beta   90.00
_cell.angle_gamma   90.00
#
_symmetry.space_group_name_H-M   'P 1'
#
loop_
_entity.id
_entity.type
_entity.pdbx_description
1 polymer ?
#
loop_
_entity_poly.entity_id
_entity_poly.type
_entity_poly.pdbx_seq_one_letter_code
_entity_poly.pdbx_strand_id
1 'polypeptide(L)'
;MLSSIIDAFKVPELRKKILFTLAILALYRFGAYVPVPGIPFNEFANSFQDSGVSMTMLDLFTGGALSNFSVFSLGIMPYITASIIMQLMQGVIPAIGRWAKEGETGRRKITQITRYLTLGLGLINAIGYLLLFKSPQYGVVFSTEVPEILTDILVVFTLVAGTAFIMWMGELITQRGIGNGMSLIIFVSIVSRVPSAIFSSMNLTADTTMGVAITVVTLLVVLACIPAIIFVERAQRRIPVNYAKRVQGRKMMGGQSTYIPLKVNAAGVIPIIFASCLIYFPAQLAALFNVGWLTAVADAISTGWVNWILTVLLSVFFAYFYTSLVFNPEETADNLRKQGGFIPGVRPGTATVTYIKNVLHRVTLPGGIFIAAIAVVPTIIFYFTGNTLIQAFGGTSILIMIGVALDTMNKVESQLKMHNYEGFFK
;
A
#
# COMPACT_ATOMS: atom_id res chain seq x y z
N MET A 1 4.26 9.05 21.36
CA MET A 1 4.36 9.17 19.91
C MET A 1 4.91 10.51 19.45
N LEU A 2 4.29 11.66 19.78
CA LEU A 2 4.84 12.98 19.42
C LEU A 2 6.21 13.22 20.05
N SER A 3 6.42 12.82 21.30
CA SER A 3 7.73 12.88 21.96
C SER A 3 8.81 12.09 21.20
N SER A 4 8.48 10.90 20.72
CA SER A 4 9.44 10.05 19.96
C SER A 4 9.86 10.68 18.64
N ILE A 5 8.97 11.44 17.97
CA ILE A 5 9.35 12.19 16.74
C ILE A 5 10.29 13.33 17.09
N ILE A 6 9.99 14.11 18.13
CA ILE A 6 10.85 15.22 18.56
C ILE A 6 12.23 14.71 18.96
N ASP A 7 12.30 13.60 19.67
CA ASP A 7 13.56 12.98 20.08
C ASP A 7 14.33 12.41 18.88
N ALA A 8 13.64 11.88 17.86
CA ALA A 8 14.28 11.44 16.63
C ALA A 8 14.97 12.57 15.85
N PHE A 9 14.42 13.80 15.90
CA PHE A 9 15.07 14.96 15.30
C PHE A 9 16.33 15.44 16.07
N LYS A 10 16.47 15.11 17.35
CA LYS A 10 17.67 15.41 18.14
C LYS A 10 18.86 14.53 17.74
N VAL A 11 18.61 13.32 17.23
CA VAL A 11 19.66 12.40 16.80
C VAL A 11 20.11 12.73 15.37
N PRO A 12 21.40 13.12 15.15
CA PRO A 12 21.86 13.61 13.84
C PRO A 12 21.69 12.64 12.69
N GLU A 13 21.86 11.33 12.95
CA GLU A 13 21.71 10.28 11.94
C GLU A 13 20.26 10.11 11.50
N LEU A 14 19.34 10.06 12.46
CA LEU A 14 17.90 9.95 12.19
C LEU A 14 17.38 11.20 11.49
N ARG A 15 17.83 12.38 11.92
CA ARG A 15 17.48 13.64 11.26
C ARG A 15 17.88 13.66 9.80
N LYS A 16 19.09 13.20 9.45
CA LYS A 16 19.53 13.10 8.04
C LYS A 16 18.64 12.17 7.23
N LYS A 17 18.28 11.00 7.77
CA LYS A 17 17.38 10.04 7.10
C LYS A 17 15.99 10.61 6.91
N ILE A 18 15.41 11.29 7.92
CA ILE A 18 14.11 11.95 7.84
C ILE A 18 14.12 13.03 6.77
N LEU A 19 15.10 13.94 6.81
CA LEU A 19 15.21 15.03 5.83
C LEU A 19 15.41 14.51 4.40
N PHE A 20 16.20 13.45 4.23
CA PHE A 20 16.38 12.80 2.94
C PHE A 20 15.06 12.21 2.41
N THR A 21 14.30 11.53 3.27
CA THR A 21 12.97 10.98 2.90
C THR A 21 12.02 12.09 2.49
N LEU A 22 11.94 13.18 3.28
CA LEU A 22 11.08 14.32 2.97
C LEU A 22 11.50 15.02 1.67
N ALA A 23 12.80 15.16 1.40
CA ALA A 23 13.30 15.75 0.16
C ALA A 23 12.88 14.94 -1.08
N ILE A 24 12.99 13.60 -1.02
CA ILE A 24 12.55 12.75 -2.14
C ILE A 24 11.02 12.79 -2.30
N LEU A 25 10.24 12.80 -1.21
CA LEU A 25 8.79 12.94 -1.28
C LEU A 25 8.35 14.29 -1.86
N ALA A 26 9.08 15.37 -1.54
CA ALA A 26 8.87 16.69 -2.16
C ALA A 26 9.18 16.68 -3.67
N LEU A 27 10.27 16.02 -4.06
CA LEU A 27 10.64 15.84 -5.48
C LEU A 27 9.57 15.05 -6.23
N TYR A 28 9.03 13.97 -5.62
CA TYR A 28 7.92 13.22 -6.16
C TYR A 28 6.68 14.10 -6.37
N ARG A 29 6.33 14.92 -5.40
CA ARG A 29 5.18 15.85 -5.53
C ARG A 29 5.40 16.89 -6.62
N PHE A 30 6.60 17.43 -6.73
CA PHE A 30 6.94 18.36 -7.82
C PHE A 30 6.75 17.69 -9.20
N GLY A 31 7.25 16.48 -9.39
CA GLY A 31 7.11 15.75 -10.66
C GLY A 31 5.65 15.38 -11.03
N ALA A 32 4.76 15.30 -10.04
CA ALA A 32 3.32 15.08 -10.28
C ALA A 32 2.61 16.29 -10.93
N TYR A 33 3.26 17.45 -10.98
CA TYR A 33 2.76 18.66 -11.66
C TYR A 33 3.48 18.95 -12.98
N VAL A 34 4.51 18.19 -13.34
CA VAL A 34 5.22 18.38 -14.60
C VAL A 34 4.44 17.68 -15.71
N PRO A 35 3.81 18.42 -16.64
CA PRO A 35 2.99 17.82 -17.69
C PRO A 35 3.84 17.03 -18.68
N VAL A 36 3.24 16.02 -19.31
CA VAL A 36 3.86 15.28 -20.42
C VAL A 36 3.95 16.19 -21.63
N PRO A 37 5.10 16.32 -22.28
CA PRO A 37 5.24 17.16 -23.47
C PRO A 37 4.36 16.65 -24.63
N GLY A 38 3.74 17.58 -25.35
CA GLY A 38 2.90 17.28 -26.52
C GLY A 38 1.39 17.16 -26.24
N ILE A 39 0.94 17.41 -24.99
CA ILE A 39 -0.48 17.37 -24.63
C ILE A 39 -0.92 18.73 -24.11
N PRO A 40 -2.01 19.31 -24.63
CA PRO A 40 -2.57 20.56 -24.12
C PRO A 40 -3.25 20.33 -22.78
N PHE A 41 -2.66 20.87 -21.71
CA PHE A 41 -3.09 20.68 -20.32
C PHE A 41 -4.55 21.06 -20.06
N ASN A 42 -5.01 22.19 -20.63
CA ASN A 42 -6.36 22.72 -20.38
C ASN A 42 -7.47 21.83 -20.97
N GLU A 43 -7.25 21.26 -22.14
CA GLU A 43 -8.23 20.38 -22.79
C GLU A 43 -8.30 19.03 -22.08
N PHE A 44 -7.18 18.52 -21.63
CA PHE A 44 -7.12 17.28 -20.88
C PHE A 44 -7.84 17.38 -19.53
N ALA A 45 -7.62 18.46 -18.77
CA ALA A 45 -8.23 18.65 -17.45
C ALA A 45 -9.76 18.72 -17.55
N ASN A 46 -10.31 19.33 -18.59
CA ASN A 46 -11.76 19.39 -18.82
C ASN A 46 -12.35 18.03 -19.18
N SER A 47 -11.70 17.29 -20.08
CA SER A 47 -12.13 15.95 -20.50
C SER A 47 -12.04 14.93 -19.36
N PHE A 48 -11.10 15.13 -18.43
CA PHE A 48 -10.93 14.24 -17.28
C PHE A 48 -12.05 14.41 -16.23
N GLN A 49 -12.61 15.61 -16.05
CA GLN A 49 -13.71 15.86 -15.11
C GLN A 49 -14.99 15.11 -15.49
N ASP A 50 -15.21 14.89 -16.78
CA ASP A 50 -16.38 14.15 -17.30
C ASP A 50 -16.15 12.62 -17.28
N SER A 51 -14.92 12.17 -17.02
CA SER A 51 -14.59 10.76 -16.94
C SER A 51 -15.03 10.15 -15.60
N GLY A 52 -15.78 9.07 -15.64
CA GLY A 52 -16.48 8.47 -14.51
C GLY A 52 -15.63 8.04 -13.30
N VAL A 53 -16.29 7.46 -12.32
CA VAL A 53 -15.77 7.07 -10.99
C VAL A 53 -14.48 6.23 -11.04
N SER A 54 -14.33 5.36 -12.06
CA SER A 54 -13.14 4.48 -12.18
C SER A 54 -11.83 5.23 -12.38
N MET A 55 -11.84 6.31 -13.18
CA MET A 55 -10.66 7.16 -13.41
C MET A 55 -10.28 7.96 -12.17
N THR A 56 -11.27 8.46 -11.44
CA THR A 56 -11.04 9.20 -10.20
C THR A 56 -10.39 8.34 -9.12
N MET A 57 -10.75 7.06 -9.05
CA MET A 57 -10.13 6.11 -8.12
C MET A 57 -8.67 5.81 -8.47
N LEU A 58 -8.33 5.65 -9.75
CA LEU A 58 -6.94 5.50 -10.20
C LEU A 58 -6.11 6.75 -9.86
N ASP A 59 -6.71 7.93 -10.02
CA ASP A 59 -6.05 9.20 -9.74
C ASP A 59 -5.76 9.42 -8.24
N LEU A 60 -6.51 8.79 -7.33
CA LEU A 60 -6.19 8.78 -5.91
C LEU A 60 -4.82 8.13 -5.62
N PHE A 61 -4.50 7.03 -6.28
CA PHE A 61 -3.22 6.36 -6.09
C PHE A 61 -2.05 7.11 -6.74
N THR A 62 -2.33 7.90 -7.79
CA THR A 62 -1.32 8.75 -8.44
C THR A 62 -1.18 10.12 -7.76
N GLY A 63 -2.10 10.47 -6.85
CA GLY A 63 -2.08 11.74 -6.12
C GLY A 63 -2.38 12.97 -6.96
N GLY A 64 -3.18 12.82 -8.04
CA GLY A 64 -3.50 13.89 -8.97
C GLY A 64 -2.58 13.98 -10.19
N ALA A 65 -1.62 13.07 -10.30
CA ALA A 65 -0.73 13.05 -11.44
C ALA A 65 -1.45 12.65 -12.72
N LEU A 66 -2.45 11.77 -12.63
CA LEU A 66 -3.26 11.33 -13.78
C LEU A 66 -4.18 12.43 -14.27
N SER A 67 -4.86 13.15 -13.39
CA SER A 67 -5.72 14.27 -13.76
C SER A 67 -4.97 15.43 -14.41
N ASN A 68 -3.68 15.58 -14.09
CA ASN A 68 -2.80 16.57 -14.70
C ASN A 68 -2.02 16.02 -15.90
N PHE A 69 -2.23 14.77 -16.29
CA PHE A 69 -1.42 14.04 -17.27
C PHE A 69 0.07 14.35 -17.16
N SER A 70 0.58 14.19 -15.95
CA SER A 70 1.98 14.47 -15.65
C SER A 70 2.90 13.30 -16.01
N VAL A 71 4.20 13.53 -15.96
CA VAL A 71 5.21 12.49 -16.16
C VAL A 71 4.99 11.31 -15.21
N PHE A 72 4.34 11.53 -14.05
CA PHE A 72 4.03 10.51 -13.05
C PHE A 72 2.59 9.98 -13.11
N SER A 73 1.87 10.14 -14.22
CA SER A 73 0.47 9.72 -14.39
C SER A 73 0.24 8.22 -14.18
N LEU A 74 1.19 7.37 -14.53
CA LEU A 74 1.13 5.93 -14.22
C LEU A 74 1.32 5.64 -12.72
N GLY A 75 1.89 6.59 -11.98
CA GLY A 75 2.16 6.44 -10.56
C GLY A 75 3.02 5.22 -10.23
N ILE A 76 2.76 4.63 -9.08
CA ILE A 76 3.46 3.45 -8.55
C ILE A 76 2.74 2.13 -8.90
N MET A 77 1.56 2.19 -9.54
CA MET A 77 0.71 1.02 -9.80
C MET A 77 1.43 -0.11 -10.55
N PRO A 78 2.22 0.15 -11.64
CA PRO A 78 2.94 -0.91 -12.33
C PRO A 78 3.92 -1.66 -11.44
N TYR A 79 4.58 -0.96 -10.51
CA TYR A 79 5.49 -1.57 -9.55
C TYR A 79 4.75 -2.42 -8.51
N ILE A 80 3.61 -1.94 -8.01
CA ILE A 80 2.81 -2.71 -7.04
C ILE A 80 2.34 -4.01 -7.69
N THR A 81 1.79 -3.93 -8.90
CA THR A 81 1.34 -5.12 -9.65
C THR A 81 2.49 -6.09 -9.91
N ALA A 82 3.67 -5.60 -10.33
CA ALA A 82 4.86 -6.41 -10.50
C ALA A 82 5.30 -7.10 -9.20
N SER A 83 5.27 -6.37 -8.08
CA SER A 83 5.62 -6.89 -6.76
C SER A 83 4.63 -7.97 -6.30
N ILE A 84 3.33 -7.78 -6.55
CA ILE A 84 2.29 -8.78 -6.26
C ILE A 84 2.55 -10.05 -7.06
N ILE A 85 2.76 -9.92 -8.37
CA ILE A 85 3.04 -11.06 -9.25
C ILE A 85 4.28 -11.82 -8.75
N MET A 86 5.35 -11.13 -8.41
CA MET A 86 6.56 -11.76 -7.90
C MET A 86 6.35 -12.45 -6.54
N GLN A 87 5.55 -11.90 -5.64
CA GLN A 87 5.22 -12.53 -4.37
C GLN A 87 4.35 -13.78 -4.55
N LEU A 88 3.37 -13.73 -5.45
CA LEU A 88 2.56 -14.91 -5.81
C LEU A 88 3.43 -16.00 -6.44
N MET A 89 4.35 -15.62 -7.33
CA MET A 89 5.26 -16.55 -7.98
C MET A 89 6.24 -17.22 -7.01
N GLN A 90 6.58 -16.60 -5.88
CA GLN A 90 7.36 -17.25 -4.82
C GLN A 90 6.66 -18.48 -4.21
N GLY A 91 5.33 -18.44 -4.15
CA GLY A 91 4.52 -19.57 -3.67
C GLY A 91 4.31 -20.67 -4.73
N VAL A 92 4.32 -20.31 -6.02
CA VAL A 92 3.99 -21.20 -7.13
C VAL A 92 5.24 -21.80 -7.77
N ILE A 93 6.29 -20.99 -7.97
CA ILE A 93 7.52 -21.42 -8.65
C ILE A 93 8.61 -21.77 -7.64
N PRO A 94 9.00 -23.05 -7.51
CA PRO A 94 9.99 -23.48 -6.53
C PRO A 94 11.37 -22.81 -6.68
N ALA A 95 11.73 -22.39 -7.89
CA ALA A 95 12.98 -21.67 -8.14
C ALA A 95 13.00 -20.29 -7.47
N ILE A 96 11.91 -19.52 -7.60
CA ILE A 96 11.76 -18.20 -6.97
C ILE A 96 11.64 -18.35 -5.45
N GLY A 97 10.93 -19.38 -4.97
CA GLY A 97 10.83 -19.73 -3.55
C GLY A 97 12.20 -20.05 -2.93
N ARG A 98 13.12 -20.69 -3.68
CA ARG A 98 14.50 -20.91 -3.25
C ARG A 98 15.28 -19.59 -3.13
N TRP A 99 15.17 -18.69 -4.11
CA TRP A 99 15.81 -17.37 -4.04
C TRP A 99 15.36 -16.57 -2.82
N ALA A 100 14.07 -16.64 -2.47
CA ALA A 100 13.56 -15.97 -1.26
C ALA A 100 14.25 -16.46 0.03
N LYS A 101 14.75 -17.71 0.06
CA LYS A 101 15.48 -18.31 1.18
C LYS A 101 17.00 -18.09 1.11
N GLU A 102 17.57 -17.70 -0.03
CA GLU A 102 19.01 -17.43 -0.22
C GLU A 102 19.51 -16.15 0.48
N GLY A 103 18.64 -15.43 1.21
CA GLY A 103 19.03 -14.21 1.91
C GLY A 103 19.19 -12.99 0.98
N GLU A 104 20.24 -12.19 1.18
CA GLU A 104 20.44 -10.93 0.44
C GLU A 104 20.65 -11.13 -1.06
N THR A 105 21.38 -12.17 -1.45
CA THR A 105 21.69 -12.45 -2.87
C THR A 105 20.43 -12.80 -3.64
N GLY A 106 19.57 -13.62 -3.07
CA GLY A 106 18.28 -13.98 -3.68
C GLY A 106 17.30 -12.80 -3.70
N ARG A 107 17.28 -11.98 -2.65
CA ARG A 107 16.49 -10.73 -2.63
C ARG A 107 16.88 -9.79 -3.77
N ARG A 108 18.17 -9.63 -4.05
CA ARG A 108 18.63 -8.78 -5.16
C ARG A 108 18.13 -9.29 -6.51
N LYS A 109 18.15 -10.61 -6.74
CA LYS A 109 17.60 -11.22 -7.96
C LYS A 109 16.11 -10.96 -8.11
N ILE A 110 15.32 -11.17 -7.03
CA ILE A 110 13.86 -10.91 -7.01
C ILE A 110 13.60 -9.44 -7.31
N THR A 111 14.30 -8.52 -6.65
CA THR A 111 14.14 -7.07 -6.91
C THR A 111 14.46 -6.70 -8.34
N GLN A 112 15.51 -7.28 -8.93
CA GLN A 112 15.88 -7.01 -10.32
C GLN A 112 14.80 -7.49 -11.31
N ILE A 113 14.25 -8.69 -11.12
CA ILE A 113 13.14 -9.19 -11.95
C ILE A 113 11.91 -8.32 -11.77
N THR A 114 11.60 -7.90 -10.53
CA THR A 114 10.49 -6.98 -10.26
C THR A 114 10.65 -5.66 -11.03
N ARG A 115 11.86 -5.10 -11.12
CA ARG A 115 12.13 -3.89 -11.91
C ARG A 115 11.84 -4.10 -13.40
N TYR A 116 12.31 -5.20 -14.01
CA TYR A 116 12.03 -5.49 -15.41
C TYR A 116 10.54 -5.69 -15.66
N LEU A 117 9.87 -6.42 -14.77
CA LEU A 117 8.42 -6.62 -14.83
C LEU A 117 7.66 -5.29 -14.71
N THR A 118 8.11 -4.39 -13.83
CA THR A 118 7.55 -3.06 -13.66
C THR A 118 7.64 -2.23 -14.93
N LEU A 119 8.78 -2.25 -15.61
CA LEU A 119 8.96 -1.53 -16.87
C LEU A 119 8.09 -2.12 -17.99
N GLY A 120 7.98 -3.46 -18.06
CA GLY A 120 7.10 -4.13 -19.02
C GLY A 120 5.62 -3.78 -18.80
N LEU A 121 5.14 -3.86 -17.55
CA LEU A 121 3.78 -3.46 -17.19
C LEU A 121 3.56 -1.97 -17.37
N GLY A 122 4.55 -1.13 -17.06
CA GLY A 122 4.52 0.30 -17.29
C GLY A 122 4.34 0.65 -18.76
N LEU A 123 5.04 -0.06 -19.65
CA LEU A 123 4.90 0.11 -21.10
C LEU A 123 3.47 -0.24 -21.57
N ILE A 124 2.95 -1.39 -21.12
CA ILE A 124 1.58 -1.82 -21.46
C ILE A 124 0.55 -0.79 -20.99
N ASN A 125 0.67 -0.31 -19.75
CA ASN A 125 -0.23 0.69 -19.19
C ASN A 125 -0.08 2.05 -19.89
N ALA A 126 1.13 2.47 -20.27
CA ALA A 126 1.37 3.71 -21.01
C ALA A 126 0.68 3.70 -22.37
N ILE A 127 0.79 2.59 -23.11
CA ILE A 127 0.09 2.39 -24.39
C ILE A 127 -1.42 2.40 -24.17
N GLY A 128 -1.91 1.75 -23.09
CA GLY A 128 -3.32 1.72 -22.74
C GLY A 128 -3.90 3.11 -22.48
N TYR A 129 -3.20 3.94 -21.71
CA TYR A 129 -3.63 5.32 -21.46
C TYR A 129 -3.60 6.18 -22.73
N LEU A 130 -2.58 6.02 -23.56
CA LEU A 130 -2.51 6.72 -24.83
C LEU A 130 -3.70 6.38 -25.74
N LEU A 131 -4.04 5.11 -25.90
CA LEU A 131 -5.17 4.65 -26.70
C LEU A 131 -6.51 5.11 -26.10
N LEU A 132 -6.63 5.06 -24.76
CA LEU A 132 -7.82 5.52 -24.07
C LEU A 132 -8.10 7.01 -24.32
N PHE A 133 -7.09 7.86 -24.16
CA PHE A 133 -7.26 9.31 -24.32
C PHE A 133 -7.41 9.76 -25.77
N LYS A 134 -6.90 8.98 -26.72
CA LYS A 134 -7.17 9.17 -28.16
C LYS A 134 -8.56 8.71 -28.59
N SER A 135 -9.28 7.96 -27.75
CA SER A 135 -10.60 7.48 -28.13
C SER A 135 -11.58 8.66 -28.29
N PRO A 136 -12.60 8.55 -29.16
CA PRO A 136 -13.57 9.62 -29.41
C PRO A 136 -14.34 10.06 -28.17
N GLN A 137 -14.35 9.23 -27.14
CA GLN A 137 -15.04 9.48 -25.86
C GLN A 137 -14.34 10.57 -25.04
N TYR A 138 -13.01 10.67 -25.10
CA TYR A 138 -12.23 11.66 -24.35
C TYR A 138 -11.75 12.82 -25.23
N GLY A 139 -11.65 12.60 -26.53
CA GLY A 139 -11.44 13.67 -27.55
C GLY A 139 -10.21 14.54 -27.36
N VAL A 140 -9.18 14.04 -26.66
CA VAL A 140 -7.95 14.82 -26.43
C VAL A 140 -7.17 14.92 -27.72
N VAL A 141 -7.06 16.11 -28.27
CA VAL A 141 -6.26 16.38 -29.47
C VAL A 141 -4.80 16.54 -29.04
N PHE A 142 -3.94 15.63 -29.51
CA PHE A 142 -2.51 15.77 -29.31
C PHE A 142 -1.96 16.86 -30.23
N SER A 143 -0.85 17.50 -29.82
CA SER A 143 -0.24 18.62 -30.53
C SER A 143 -0.12 18.36 -32.05
N THR A 144 -0.62 19.30 -32.85
CA THR A 144 -0.60 19.23 -34.32
C THR A 144 0.74 19.65 -34.97
N GLU A 145 1.68 20.16 -34.15
CA GLU A 145 2.97 20.67 -34.66
C GLU A 145 3.98 19.57 -34.95
N VAL A 146 3.78 18.35 -34.43
CA VAL A 146 4.71 17.21 -34.54
C VAL A 146 3.96 16.03 -35.19
N PRO A 147 4.62 15.18 -35.97
CA PRO A 147 3.99 13.97 -36.51
C PRO A 147 3.39 13.12 -35.38
N GLU A 148 2.15 12.70 -35.53
CA GLU A 148 1.36 11.98 -34.52
C GLU A 148 2.11 10.78 -33.91
N ILE A 149 2.79 9.99 -34.77
CA ILE A 149 3.58 8.82 -34.34
C ILE A 149 4.71 9.23 -33.38
N LEU A 150 5.34 10.37 -33.63
CA LEU A 150 6.48 10.83 -32.82
C LEU A 150 5.98 11.33 -31.45
N THR A 151 4.83 11.98 -31.42
CA THR A 151 4.16 12.40 -30.17
C THR A 151 3.76 11.18 -29.34
N ASP A 152 3.21 10.13 -29.95
CA ASP A 152 2.83 8.90 -29.28
C ASP A 152 4.03 8.20 -28.62
N ILE A 153 5.12 8.06 -29.38
CA ILE A 153 6.36 7.47 -28.84
C ILE A 153 6.90 8.30 -27.69
N LEU A 154 6.88 9.63 -27.82
CA LEU A 154 7.36 10.54 -26.77
C LEU A 154 6.51 10.44 -25.50
N VAL A 155 5.19 10.39 -25.63
CA VAL A 155 4.27 10.22 -24.49
C VAL A 155 4.53 8.89 -23.78
N VAL A 156 4.55 7.78 -24.52
CA VAL A 156 4.80 6.45 -23.93
C VAL A 156 6.16 6.40 -23.24
N PHE A 157 7.20 6.90 -23.90
CA PHE A 157 8.55 6.93 -23.32
C PHE A 157 8.60 7.77 -22.05
N THR A 158 7.97 8.94 -22.04
CA THR A 158 7.92 9.83 -20.87
C THR A 158 7.20 9.19 -19.69
N LEU A 159 6.07 8.53 -19.94
CA LEU A 159 5.32 7.83 -18.89
C LEU A 159 6.10 6.64 -18.29
N VAL A 160 6.76 5.85 -19.14
CA VAL A 160 7.59 4.73 -18.68
C VAL A 160 8.82 5.23 -17.92
N ALA A 161 9.48 6.28 -18.41
CA ALA A 161 10.59 6.92 -17.70
C ALA A 161 10.15 7.48 -16.32
N GLY A 162 8.96 8.09 -16.25
CA GLY A 162 8.36 8.55 -15.01
C GLY A 162 8.16 7.41 -14.01
N THR A 163 7.61 6.29 -14.45
CA THR A 163 7.43 5.09 -13.60
C THR A 163 8.79 4.54 -13.11
N ALA A 164 9.78 4.47 -13.98
CA ALA A 164 11.14 4.05 -13.62
C ALA A 164 11.75 4.97 -12.56
N PHE A 165 11.53 6.28 -12.69
CA PHE A 165 12.01 7.27 -11.75
C PHE A 165 11.32 7.19 -10.39
N ILE A 166 9.99 6.99 -10.35
CA ILE A 166 9.24 6.75 -9.10
C ILE A 166 9.76 5.49 -8.40
N MET A 167 9.93 4.39 -9.13
CA MET A 167 10.48 3.15 -8.61
C MET A 167 11.86 3.37 -7.98
N TRP A 168 12.74 4.08 -8.67
CA TRP A 168 14.07 4.40 -8.18
C TRP A 168 14.01 5.27 -6.91
N MET A 169 13.15 6.30 -6.87
CA MET A 169 12.94 7.12 -5.68
C MET A 169 12.45 6.29 -4.48
N GLY A 170 11.49 5.38 -4.69
CA GLY A 170 10.99 4.50 -3.64
C GLY A 170 12.04 3.55 -3.09
N GLU A 171 12.91 3.02 -3.96
CA GLU A 171 14.05 2.20 -3.54
C GLU A 171 15.09 3.02 -2.77
N LEU A 172 15.39 4.24 -3.20
CA LEU A 172 16.29 5.13 -2.47
C LEU A 172 15.81 5.45 -1.06
N ILE A 173 14.51 5.72 -0.90
CA ILE A 173 13.92 5.92 0.44
C ILE A 173 14.10 4.65 1.28
N THR A 174 13.83 3.48 0.71
CA THR A 174 13.94 2.19 1.42
C THR A 174 15.37 1.88 1.85
N GLN A 175 16.37 2.24 1.03
CA GLN A 175 17.79 1.97 1.30
C GLN A 175 18.44 2.99 2.23
N ARG A 176 18.16 4.29 2.05
CA ARG A 176 18.86 5.39 2.73
C ARG A 176 17.96 6.23 3.63
N GLY A 177 16.65 6.10 3.50
CA GLY A 177 15.65 6.83 4.26
C GLY A 177 15.10 6.05 5.45
N ILE A 178 13.86 6.35 5.80
CA ILE A 178 13.11 5.68 6.88
C ILE A 178 11.84 5.06 6.31
N GLY A 179 11.60 3.82 6.65
CA GLY A 179 10.37 3.14 6.28
C GLY A 179 10.46 2.37 4.97
N ASN A 180 9.29 2.07 4.40
CA ASN A 180 9.16 1.49 3.07
C ASN A 180 8.86 2.62 2.09
N GLY A 181 9.80 2.91 1.18
CA GLY A 181 9.69 4.05 0.27
C GLY A 181 8.48 3.98 -0.64
N MET A 182 8.12 2.79 -1.11
CA MET A 182 6.93 2.60 -1.95
C MET A 182 5.64 2.93 -1.21
N SER A 183 5.51 2.43 0.03
CA SER A 183 4.34 2.74 0.88
C SER A 183 4.26 4.23 1.21
N LEU A 184 5.40 4.90 1.44
CA LEU A 184 5.44 6.34 1.71
C LEU A 184 5.03 7.17 0.48
N ILE A 185 5.40 6.75 -0.73
CA ILE A 185 4.96 7.43 -1.96
C ILE A 185 3.44 7.33 -2.09
N ILE A 186 2.84 6.15 -1.86
CA ILE A 186 1.38 5.98 -1.86
C ILE A 186 0.73 6.85 -0.79
N PHE A 187 1.29 6.86 0.42
CA PHE A 187 0.82 7.69 1.52
C PHE A 187 0.76 9.18 1.14
N VAL A 188 1.84 9.72 0.58
CA VAL A 188 1.90 11.12 0.15
C VAL A 188 0.93 11.39 -1.01
N SER A 189 0.76 10.45 -1.93
CA SER A 189 -0.24 10.56 -3.01
C SER A 189 -1.64 10.73 -2.45
N ILE A 190 -2.03 9.90 -1.49
CA ILE A 190 -3.36 9.95 -0.86
C ILE A 190 -3.53 11.24 -0.05
N VAL A 191 -2.57 11.54 0.84
CA VAL A 191 -2.64 12.71 1.72
C VAL A 191 -2.75 14.01 0.94
N SER A 192 -2.08 14.11 -0.20
CA SER A 192 -2.09 15.31 -1.03
C SER A 192 -3.46 15.63 -1.67
N ARG A 193 -4.34 14.64 -1.79
CA ARG A 193 -5.71 14.80 -2.30
C ARG A 193 -6.70 15.24 -1.22
N VAL A 194 -6.38 15.00 0.04
CA VAL A 194 -7.26 15.32 1.17
C VAL A 194 -7.71 16.79 1.20
N PRO A 195 -6.79 17.78 1.10
CA PRO A 195 -7.21 19.18 1.14
C PRO A 195 -8.16 19.56 0.00
N SER A 196 -7.84 19.15 -1.23
CA SER A 196 -8.68 19.47 -2.40
C SER A 196 -10.07 18.84 -2.31
N ALA A 197 -10.17 17.61 -1.81
CA ALA A 197 -11.45 16.94 -1.60
C ALA A 197 -12.32 17.63 -0.54
N ILE A 198 -11.71 18.12 0.55
CA ILE A 198 -12.43 18.89 1.57
C ILE A 198 -12.97 20.19 0.97
N PHE A 199 -12.13 20.96 0.25
CA PHE A 199 -12.57 22.21 -0.37
C PHE A 199 -13.66 22.00 -1.43
N SER A 200 -13.52 20.97 -2.27
CA SER A 200 -14.52 20.65 -3.30
C SER A 200 -15.86 20.30 -2.69
N SER A 201 -15.88 19.48 -1.63
CA SER A 201 -17.14 19.10 -0.99
C SER A 201 -17.81 20.26 -0.28
N MET A 202 -17.04 21.15 0.34
CA MET A 202 -17.60 22.37 0.96
C MET A 202 -18.25 23.30 -0.08
N ASN A 203 -17.64 23.46 -1.25
CA ASN A 203 -18.20 24.31 -2.31
C ASN A 203 -19.45 23.71 -2.96
N LEU A 204 -19.47 22.38 -3.17
CA LEU A 204 -20.63 21.69 -3.77
C LEU A 204 -21.85 21.61 -2.83
N THR A 205 -21.65 21.72 -1.52
CA THR A 205 -22.69 21.53 -0.51
C THR A 205 -23.09 22.81 0.21
N ALA A 206 -22.42 23.94 -0.08
CA ALA A 206 -22.66 25.23 0.61
C ALA A 206 -24.08 25.76 0.45
N ASP A 207 -24.76 25.44 -0.67
CA ASP A 207 -26.09 25.95 -0.97
C ASP A 207 -27.24 25.15 -0.34
N THR A 208 -26.95 24.03 0.33
CA THR A 208 -28.00 23.18 0.90
C THR A 208 -27.64 22.75 2.33
N THR A 209 -28.52 23.09 3.31
CA THR A 209 -28.34 22.65 4.73
C THR A 209 -28.12 21.13 4.87
N MET A 210 -28.75 20.35 3.98
CA MET A 210 -28.60 18.90 3.91
C MET A 210 -27.19 18.50 3.47
N GLY A 211 -26.60 19.22 2.53
CA GLY A 211 -25.25 18.95 2.04
C GLY A 211 -24.18 19.21 3.09
N VAL A 212 -24.30 20.28 3.85
CA VAL A 212 -23.41 20.58 4.98
C VAL A 212 -23.52 19.48 6.05
N ALA A 213 -24.73 19.05 6.38
CA ALA A 213 -24.94 17.97 7.36
C ALA A 213 -24.29 16.65 6.92
N ILE A 214 -24.45 16.27 5.65
CA ILE A 214 -23.82 15.05 5.08
C ILE A 214 -22.29 15.16 5.14
N THR A 215 -21.73 16.32 4.82
CA THR A 215 -20.27 16.55 4.88
C THR A 215 -19.74 16.41 6.31
N VAL A 216 -20.42 17.00 7.29
CA VAL A 216 -20.06 16.90 8.71
C VAL A 216 -20.15 15.44 9.19
N VAL A 217 -21.22 14.72 8.88
CA VAL A 217 -21.38 13.30 9.24
C VAL A 217 -20.27 12.46 8.63
N THR A 218 -19.94 12.70 7.36
CA THR A 218 -18.83 12.00 6.68
C THR A 218 -17.51 12.23 7.39
N LEU A 219 -17.21 13.46 7.76
CA LEU A 219 -15.97 13.79 8.47
C LEU A 219 -15.92 13.13 9.85
N LEU A 220 -17.05 13.07 10.56
CA LEU A 220 -17.14 12.35 11.83
C LEU A 220 -16.91 10.84 11.68
N VAL A 221 -17.46 10.23 10.63
CA VAL A 221 -17.22 8.81 10.32
C VAL A 221 -15.73 8.56 10.05
N VAL A 222 -15.09 9.38 9.23
CA VAL A 222 -13.65 9.29 8.96
C VAL A 222 -12.83 9.41 10.24
N LEU A 223 -13.15 10.39 11.09
CA LEU A 223 -12.50 10.59 12.39
C LEU A 223 -12.70 9.39 13.34
N ALA A 224 -13.85 8.75 13.30
CA ALA A 224 -14.13 7.55 14.11
C ALA A 224 -13.36 6.31 13.56
N CYS A 225 -13.14 6.21 12.26
CA CYS A 225 -12.36 5.13 11.67
C CYS A 225 -10.88 5.15 12.10
N ILE A 226 -10.29 6.34 12.33
CA ILE A 226 -8.88 6.47 12.71
C ILE A 226 -8.54 5.69 13.98
N PRO A 227 -9.19 5.94 15.15
CA PRO A 227 -8.88 5.19 16.37
C PRO A 227 -9.22 3.70 16.25
N ALA A 228 -10.27 3.33 15.51
CA ALA A 228 -10.63 1.93 15.28
C ALA A 228 -9.50 1.19 14.54
N ILE A 229 -8.94 1.78 13.48
CA ILE A 229 -7.82 1.21 12.74
C ILE A 229 -6.58 1.10 13.62
N ILE A 230 -6.23 2.16 14.38
CA ILE A 230 -5.07 2.17 15.27
C ILE A 230 -5.21 1.08 16.33
N PHE A 231 -6.41 0.88 16.88
CA PHE A 231 -6.67 -0.14 17.89
C PHE A 231 -6.42 -1.56 17.37
N VAL A 232 -6.94 -1.89 16.18
CA VAL A 232 -6.77 -3.22 15.61
C VAL A 232 -5.35 -3.44 15.07
N GLU A 233 -4.74 -2.43 14.46
CA GLU A 233 -3.37 -2.50 13.95
C GLU A 233 -2.33 -2.73 15.06
N ARG A 234 -2.60 -2.22 16.28
CA ARG A 234 -1.78 -2.45 17.47
C ARG A 234 -2.14 -3.70 18.24
N ALA A 235 -3.29 -4.29 17.98
CA ALA A 235 -3.75 -5.48 18.67
C ALA A 235 -2.82 -6.67 18.39
N GLN A 236 -2.39 -7.35 19.46
CA GLN A 236 -1.51 -8.51 19.36
C GLN A 236 -1.94 -9.61 20.34
N ARG A 237 -1.90 -10.85 19.88
CA ARG A 237 -2.04 -12.02 20.73
C ARG A 237 -0.65 -12.40 21.26
N ARG A 238 -0.46 -12.36 22.57
CA ARG A 238 0.79 -12.73 23.23
C ARG A 238 0.75 -14.21 23.59
N ILE A 239 1.66 -15.01 23.02
CA ILE A 239 1.84 -16.43 23.37
C ILE A 239 2.95 -16.49 24.41
N PRO A 240 2.69 -16.97 25.65
CA PRO A 240 3.73 -17.08 26.67
C PRO A 240 4.75 -18.16 26.29
N VAL A 241 6.02 -17.86 26.47
CA VAL A 241 7.16 -18.78 26.25
C VAL A 241 8.01 -18.80 27.50
N ASN A 242 8.31 -19.98 28.02
CA ASN A 242 9.19 -20.16 29.13
C ASN A 242 10.53 -20.73 28.65
N TYR A 243 11.63 -20.19 29.17
CA TYR A 243 12.95 -20.72 28.95
C TYR A 243 13.40 -21.56 30.15
N ALA A 244 14.02 -22.70 29.88
CA ALA A 244 14.53 -23.55 30.93
C ALA A 244 15.64 -22.84 31.73
N LYS A 245 15.56 -22.93 33.06
CA LYS A 245 16.62 -22.42 33.94
C LYS A 245 17.86 -23.27 33.74
N ARG A 246 19.02 -22.67 33.43
CA ARG A 246 20.30 -23.32 33.41
C ARG A 246 21.07 -23.00 34.67
N VAL A 247 21.52 -24.02 35.37
CA VAL A 247 22.41 -23.87 36.52
C VAL A 247 23.84 -23.93 35.97
N GLN A 248 24.60 -22.87 36.09
CA GLN A 248 26.01 -22.82 35.73
C GLN A 248 26.84 -22.55 36.98
N GLY A 249 27.36 -23.62 37.59
CA GLY A 249 27.99 -23.58 38.90
C GLY A 249 27.01 -23.26 40.03
N ARG A 250 27.36 -22.28 40.87
CA ARG A 250 26.49 -21.79 42.00
C ARG A 250 25.47 -20.74 41.59
N LYS A 251 25.47 -20.25 40.33
CA LYS A 251 24.55 -19.21 39.84
C LYS A 251 23.47 -19.84 38.98
N MET A 252 22.23 -19.52 39.30
CA MET A 252 21.08 -19.79 38.43
C MET A 252 21.00 -18.70 37.36
N MET A 253 21.23 -19.07 36.12
CA MET A 253 21.06 -18.21 34.94
C MET A 253 19.85 -18.69 34.13
N GLY A 254 18.99 -17.76 33.71
CA GLY A 254 17.83 -18.05 32.88
C GLY A 254 16.53 -18.16 33.69
N GLY A 255 15.45 -18.55 33.02
CA GLY A 255 14.11 -18.66 33.61
C GLY A 255 13.28 -17.38 33.44
N GLN A 256 13.66 -16.52 32.51
CA GLN A 256 12.77 -15.41 32.11
C GLN A 256 11.62 -15.95 31.24
N SER A 257 10.39 -15.67 31.64
CA SER A 257 9.24 -15.85 30.78
C SER A 257 9.17 -14.68 29.81
N THR A 258 9.07 -14.98 28.53
CA THR A 258 8.84 -14.00 27.47
C THR A 258 7.57 -14.35 26.71
N TYR A 259 7.23 -13.58 25.70
CA TYR A 259 6.08 -13.89 24.85
C TYR A 259 6.40 -13.66 23.37
N ILE A 260 5.75 -14.45 22.52
CA ILE A 260 5.74 -14.23 21.08
C ILE A 260 4.54 -13.33 20.75
N PRO A 261 4.77 -12.10 20.24
CA PRO A 261 3.67 -11.22 19.84
C PRO A 261 3.18 -11.63 18.43
N LEU A 262 1.96 -12.14 18.34
CA LEU A 262 1.28 -12.34 17.06
C LEU A 262 0.32 -11.16 16.84
N LYS A 263 0.61 -10.31 15.86
CA LYS A 263 -0.29 -9.21 15.49
C LYS A 263 -1.59 -9.75 14.90
N VAL A 264 -2.72 -9.12 15.22
CA VAL A 264 -4.03 -9.45 14.64
C VAL A 264 -4.01 -9.17 13.14
N ASN A 265 -3.43 -8.05 12.76
CA ASN A 265 -3.12 -7.74 11.38
C ASN A 265 -1.61 -7.88 11.14
N ALA A 266 -1.13 -9.12 10.95
CA ALA A 266 0.28 -9.39 10.64
C ALA A 266 0.65 -8.95 9.21
N ALA A 267 -0.32 -8.91 8.32
CA ALA A 267 -0.17 -8.54 6.92
C ALA A 267 -0.16 -7.02 6.67
N GLY A 268 -0.57 -6.20 7.65
CA GLY A 268 -0.66 -4.75 7.52
C GLY A 268 -1.68 -4.33 6.45
N VAL A 269 -1.33 -3.33 5.67
CA VAL A 269 -2.19 -2.77 4.61
C VAL A 269 -2.01 -3.46 3.25
N ILE A 270 -1.03 -4.36 3.11
CA ILE A 270 -0.69 -5.00 1.84
C ILE A 270 -1.86 -5.79 1.23
N PRO A 271 -2.65 -6.58 2.00
CA PRO A 271 -3.78 -7.34 1.47
C PRO A 271 -4.81 -6.48 0.75
N ILE A 272 -5.10 -5.29 1.26
CA ILE A 272 -6.10 -4.42 0.65
C ILE A 272 -5.56 -3.74 -0.62
N ILE A 273 -4.27 -3.42 -0.63
CA ILE A 273 -3.62 -2.90 -1.84
C ILE A 273 -3.69 -3.95 -2.94
N PHE A 274 -3.43 -5.22 -2.62
CA PHE A 274 -3.51 -6.33 -3.57
C PHE A 274 -4.93 -6.55 -4.08
N ALA A 275 -5.91 -6.55 -3.17
CA ALA A 275 -7.33 -6.67 -3.53
C ALA A 275 -7.74 -5.54 -4.49
N SER A 276 -7.38 -4.29 -4.18
CA SER A 276 -7.69 -3.13 -5.02
C SER A 276 -7.01 -3.24 -6.39
N CYS A 277 -5.73 -3.59 -6.46
CA CYS A 277 -5.03 -3.76 -7.74
C CYS A 277 -5.69 -4.82 -8.61
N LEU A 278 -6.10 -5.94 -8.02
CA LEU A 278 -6.73 -7.02 -8.76
C LEU A 278 -8.14 -6.66 -9.27
N ILE A 279 -8.90 -5.87 -8.49
CA ILE A 279 -10.23 -5.37 -8.89
C ILE A 279 -10.12 -4.37 -10.04
N TYR A 280 -9.09 -3.52 -10.05
CA TYR A 280 -8.90 -2.53 -11.11
C TYR A 280 -8.22 -3.09 -12.36
N PHE A 281 -7.57 -4.24 -12.27
CA PHE A 281 -6.87 -4.84 -13.41
C PHE A 281 -7.78 -5.14 -14.62
N PRO A 282 -9.00 -5.70 -14.49
CA PRO A 282 -9.93 -5.86 -15.61
C PRO A 282 -10.33 -4.53 -16.26
N ALA A 283 -10.50 -3.47 -15.47
CA ALA A 283 -10.81 -2.14 -16.01
C ALA A 283 -9.65 -1.58 -16.84
N GLN A 284 -8.41 -1.80 -16.42
CA GLN A 284 -7.23 -1.41 -17.19
C GLN A 284 -7.13 -2.20 -18.51
N LEU A 285 -7.41 -3.52 -18.49
CA LEU A 285 -7.43 -4.33 -19.71
C LEU A 285 -8.58 -3.93 -20.64
N ALA A 286 -9.76 -3.60 -20.11
CA ALA A 286 -10.89 -3.13 -20.88
C ALA A 286 -10.56 -1.81 -21.63
N ALA A 287 -9.88 -0.91 -20.95
CA ALA A 287 -9.40 0.33 -21.54
C ALA A 287 -8.38 0.09 -22.66
N LEU A 288 -7.51 -0.92 -22.53
CA LEU A 288 -6.49 -1.25 -23.49
C LEU A 288 -7.06 -1.89 -24.79
N PHE A 289 -7.95 -2.87 -24.63
CA PHE A 289 -8.42 -3.69 -25.75
C PHE A 289 -9.72 -3.16 -26.35
N ASN A 290 -10.47 -2.30 -25.66
CA ASN A 290 -11.76 -1.75 -26.06
C ASN A 290 -12.76 -2.80 -26.60
N VAL A 291 -12.83 -3.97 -25.94
CA VAL A 291 -13.67 -5.09 -26.33
C VAL A 291 -14.95 -5.08 -25.45
N GLY A 292 -16.12 -5.06 -26.06
CA GLY A 292 -17.41 -4.85 -25.39
C GLY A 292 -17.73 -5.85 -24.25
N TRP A 293 -17.32 -7.12 -24.34
CA TRP A 293 -17.51 -8.06 -23.24
C TRP A 293 -16.58 -7.76 -22.04
N LEU A 294 -15.38 -7.26 -22.32
CA LEU A 294 -14.38 -6.92 -21.29
C LEU A 294 -14.80 -5.65 -20.54
N THR A 295 -15.35 -4.66 -21.24
CA THR A 295 -15.91 -3.45 -20.61
C THR A 295 -17.11 -3.80 -19.73
N ALA A 296 -18.02 -4.67 -20.19
CA ALA A 296 -19.16 -5.13 -19.38
C ALA A 296 -18.70 -5.87 -18.10
N VAL A 297 -17.67 -6.72 -18.18
CA VAL A 297 -17.07 -7.38 -17.00
C VAL A 297 -16.40 -6.38 -16.08
N ALA A 298 -15.65 -5.42 -16.63
CA ALA A 298 -14.98 -4.38 -15.87
C ALA A 298 -15.99 -3.50 -15.10
N ASP A 299 -17.07 -3.09 -15.74
CA ASP A 299 -18.13 -2.30 -15.12
C ASP A 299 -18.88 -3.08 -14.04
N ALA A 300 -19.16 -4.34 -14.27
CA ALA A 300 -19.79 -5.21 -13.26
C ALA A 300 -18.92 -5.43 -12.02
N ILE A 301 -17.60 -5.49 -12.20
CA ILE A 301 -16.63 -5.67 -11.09
C ILE A 301 -16.35 -4.36 -10.38
N SER A 302 -16.31 -3.23 -11.10
CA SER A 302 -15.93 -1.92 -10.53
C SER A 302 -17.07 -1.20 -9.83
N THR A 303 -18.33 -1.57 -10.07
CA THR A 303 -19.50 -0.86 -9.55
C THR A 303 -20.45 -1.75 -8.74
N GLY A 304 -21.13 -1.15 -7.77
CA GLY A 304 -22.20 -1.78 -7.03
C GLY A 304 -21.79 -2.87 -6.03
N TRP A 305 -22.75 -3.74 -5.70
CA TRP A 305 -22.60 -4.76 -4.66
C TRP A 305 -21.58 -5.87 -5.00
N VAL A 306 -21.33 -6.11 -6.29
CA VAL A 306 -20.30 -7.07 -6.74
C VAL A 306 -18.91 -6.61 -6.31
N ASN A 307 -18.60 -5.32 -6.48
CA ASN A 307 -17.35 -4.73 -6.01
C ASN A 307 -17.16 -4.93 -4.51
N TRP A 308 -18.20 -4.70 -3.70
CA TRP A 308 -18.12 -4.85 -2.24
C TRP A 308 -17.83 -6.28 -1.81
N ILE A 309 -18.57 -7.24 -2.38
CA ILE A 309 -18.37 -8.67 -2.08
C ILE A 309 -16.97 -9.10 -2.50
N LEU A 310 -16.54 -8.71 -3.70
CA LEU A 310 -15.23 -9.07 -4.22
C LEU A 310 -14.10 -8.46 -3.38
N THR A 311 -14.25 -7.20 -2.95
CA THR A 311 -13.30 -6.54 -2.05
C THR A 311 -13.18 -7.27 -0.73
N VAL A 312 -14.29 -7.69 -0.12
CA VAL A 312 -14.28 -8.47 1.13
C VAL A 312 -13.57 -9.81 0.93
N LEU A 313 -13.95 -10.55 -0.10
CA LEU A 313 -13.41 -11.87 -0.37
C LEU A 313 -11.91 -11.82 -0.66
N LEU A 314 -11.49 -10.92 -1.54
CA LEU A 314 -10.08 -10.77 -1.89
C LEU A 314 -9.24 -10.23 -0.71
N SER A 315 -9.75 -9.28 0.07
CA SER A 315 -9.03 -8.77 1.24
C SER A 315 -8.78 -9.87 2.28
N VAL A 316 -9.79 -10.70 2.56
CA VAL A 316 -9.65 -11.84 3.48
C VAL A 316 -8.69 -12.88 2.90
N PHE A 317 -8.84 -13.23 1.61
CA PHE A 317 -7.95 -14.17 0.93
C PHE A 317 -6.49 -13.71 1.00
N PHE A 318 -6.21 -12.47 0.62
CA PHE A 318 -4.86 -11.93 0.66
C PHE A 318 -4.32 -11.76 2.09
N ALA A 319 -5.17 -11.48 3.08
CA ALA A 319 -4.76 -11.46 4.48
C ALA A 319 -4.20 -12.83 4.92
N TYR A 320 -4.89 -13.91 4.59
CA TYR A 320 -4.40 -15.27 4.87
C TYR A 320 -3.15 -15.61 4.06
N PHE A 321 -3.18 -15.32 2.76
CA PHE A 321 -2.06 -15.60 1.87
C PHE A 321 -0.79 -14.89 2.35
N TYR A 322 -0.87 -13.59 2.60
CA TYR A 322 0.30 -12.79 3.01
C TYR A 322 0.79 -13.18 4.41
N THR A 323 -0.12 -13.45 5.34
CA THR A 323 0.25 -13.93 6.67
C THR A 323 1.04 -15.24 6.60
N SER A 324 0.67 -16.16 5.70
CA SER A 324 1.40 -17.42 5.49
C SER A 324 2.78 -17.24 4.86
N LEU A 325 2.99 -16.17 4.08
CA LEU A 325 4.29 -15.84 3.50
C LEU A 325 5.24 -15.17 4.51
N VAL A 326 4.71 -14.25 5.32
CA VAL A 326 5.52 -13.45 6.26
C VAL A 326 5.88 -14.22 7.51
N PHE A 327 4.98 -15.05 7.99
CA PHE A 327 5.18 -15.80 9.23
C PHE A 327 5.35 -17.30 8.96
N ASN A 328 6.55 -17.83 9.24
CA ASN A 328 6.84 -19.25 9.12
C ASN A 328 6.75 -19.91 10.51
N PRO A 329 5.67 -20.68 10.80
CA PRO A 329 5.51 -21.36 12.09
C PRO A 329 6.60 -22.42 12.38
N GLU A 330 7.10 -23.09 11.33
CA GLU A 330 8.12 -24.14 11.45
C GLU A 330 9.44 -23.53 11.91
N GLU A 331 9.90 -22.48 11.26
CA GLU A 331 11.12 -21.76 11.61
C GLU A 331 11.06 -21.16 13.02
N THR A 332 9.89 -20.59 13.37
CA THR A 332 9.68 -20.05 14.72
C THR A 332 9.73 -21.13 15.79
N ALA A 333 9.12 -22.29 15.57
CA ALA A 333 9.16 -23.41 16.50
C ALA A 333 10.56 -24.01 16.63
N ASP A 334 11.30 -24.11 15.53
CA ASP A 334 12.69 -24.59 15.53
C ASP A 334 13.63 -23.63 16.27
N ASN A 335 13.46 -22.32 16.07
CA ASN A 335 14.24 -21.30 16.77
C ASN A 335 13.97 -21.34 18.28
N LEU A 336 12.70 -21.49 18.68
CA LEU A 336 12.33 -21.69 20.08
C LEU A 336 13.02 -22.93 20.66
N ARG A 337 12.96 -24.06 19.95
CA ARG A 337 13.59 -25.32 20.38
C ARG A 337 15.10 -25.17 20.54
N LYS A 338 15.77 -24.54 19.58
CA LYS A 338 17.23 -24.29 19.63
C LYS A 338 17.65 -23.42 20.81
N GLN A 339 16.79 -22.47 21.19
CA GLN A 339 17.01 -21.58 22.33
C GLN A 339 16.58 -22.19 23.69
N GLY A 340 16.04 -23.42 23.71
CA GLY A 340 15.55 -24.07 24.91
C GLY A 340 14.22 -23.47 25.43
N GLY A 341 13.49 -22.75 24.59
CA GLY A 341 12.17 -22.20 24.88
C GLY A 341 11.06 -23.21 24.61
N PHE A 342 10.01 -23.16 25.42
CA PHE A 342 8.82 -23.99 25.22
C PHE A 342 7.55 -23.21 25.58
N ILE A 343 6.45 -23.58 24.95
CA ILE A 343 5.13 -23.02 25.23
C ILE A 343 4.51 -23.88 26.35
N PRO A 344 4.06 -23.29 27.48
CA PRO A 344 3.43 -24.04 28.56
C PRO A 344 2.25 -24.87 28.04
N GLY A 345 2.24 -26.16 28.37
CA GLY A 345 1.19 -27.10 27.96
C GLY A 345 1.29 -27.66 26.55
N VAL A 346 2.32 -27.28 25.76
CA VAL A 346 2.54 -27.79 24.40
C VAL A 346 3.92 -28.47 24.29
N ARG A 347 3.95 -29.69 23.73
CA ARG A 347 5.22 -30.40 23.53
C ARG A 347 6.08 -29.68 22.47
N PRO A 348 7.40 -29.51 22.72
CA PRO A 348 8.31 -28.97 21.72
C PRO A 348 8.33 -29.79 20.43
N GLY A 349 8.41 -29.14 19.28
CA GLY A 349 8.45 -29.77 17.96
C GLY A 349 7.16 -29.56 17.14
N THR A 350 6.69 -30.59 16.48
CA THR A 350 5.51 -30.53 15.58
C THR A 350 4.24 -30.03 16.25
N ALA A 351 4.02 -30.38 17.52
CA ALA A 351 2.87 -29.90 18.29
C ALA A 351 2.91 -28.36 18.50
N THR A 352 4.11 -27.77 18.69
CA THR A 352 4.30 -26.33 18.77
C THR A 352 3.99 -25.65 17.44
N VAL A 353 4.43 -26.22 16.31
CA VAL A 353 4.10 -25.74 14.95
C VAL A 353 2.60 -25.71 14.74
N THR A 354 1.91 -26.81 15.03
CA THR A 354 0.46 -26.93 14.89
C THR A 354 -0.29 -25.93 15.77
N TYR A 355 0.16 -25.75 17.00
CA TYR A 355 -0.42 -24.76 17.94
C TYR A 355 -0.29 -23.33 17.40
N ILE A 356 0.91 -22.91 16.98
CA ILE A 356 1.16 -21.57 16.44
C ILE A 356 0.34 -21.36 15.17
N LYS A 357 0.28 -22.35 14.27
CA LYS A 357 -0.50 -22.31 13.04
C LYS A 357 -2.00 -22.11 13.33
N ASN A 358 -2.54 -22.84 14.29
CA ASN A 358 -3.95 -22.72 14.69
C ASN A 358 -4.27 -21.34 15.31
N VAL A 359 -3.38 -20.83 16.17
CA VAL A 359 -3.54 -19.49 16.76
C VAL A 359 -3.48 -18.43 15.66
N LEU A 360 -2.50 -18.52 14.75
CA LEU A 360 -2.34 -17.60 13.64
C LEU A 360 -3.60 -17.56 12.78
N HIS A 361 -4.13 -18.74 12.39
CA HIS A 361 -5.32 -18.86 11.56
C HIS A 361 -6.56 -18.22 12.22
N ARG A 362 -6.73 -18.43 13.53
CA ARG A 362 -7.84 -17.85 14.30
C ARG A 362 -7.71 -16.34 14.49
N VAL A 363 -6.50 -15.81 14.54
CA VAL A 363 -6.25 -14.37 14.72
C VAL A 363 -6.32 -13.62 13.40
N THR A 364 -5.92 -14.23 12.28
CA THR A 364 -5.96 -13.61 10.94
C THR A 364 -7.39 -13.39 10.45
N LEU A 365 -8.34 -14.27 10.79
CA LEU A 365 -9.73 -14.14 10.32
C LEU A 365 -10.39 -12.84 10.77
N PRO A 366 -10.47 -12.51 12.09
CA PRO A 366 -11.04 -11.23 12.52
C PRO A 366 -10.25 -10.03 12.02
N GLY A 367 -8.92 -10.14 11.87
CA GLY A 367 -8.10 -9.10 11.25
C GLY A 367 -8.48 -8.84 9.79
N GLY A 368 -8.62 -9.89 8.98
CA GLY A 368 -9.02 -9.80 7.57
C GLY A 368 -10.44 -9.26 7.40
N ILE A 369 -11.40 -9.71 8.22
CA ILE A 369 -12.78 -9.18 8.20
C ILE A 369 -12.80 -7.70 8.57
N PHE A 370 -12.02 -7.29 9.58
CA PHE A 370 -11.95 -5.90 10.00
C PHE A 370 -11.39 -5.01 8.87
N ILE A 371 -10.30 -5.42 8.22
CA ILE A 371 -9.72 -4.70 7.07
C ILE A 371 -10.77 -4.57 5.96
N ALA A 372 -11.45 -5.66 5.63
CA ALA A 372 -12.50 -5.67 4.61
C ALA A 372 -13.68 -4.74 4.98
N ALA A 373 -14.10 -4.74 6.25
CA ALA A 373 -15.18 -3.87 6.72
C ALA A 373 -14.80 -2.38 6.59
N ILE A 374 -13.58 -1.99 7.00
CA ILE A 374 -13.12 -0.61 6.85
C ILE A 374 -12.99 -0.20 5.38
N ALA A 375 -12.62 -1.13 4.50
CA ALA A 375 -12.54 -0.84 3.08
C ALA A 375 -13.91 -0.59 2.45
N VAL A 376 -14.91 -1.37 2.83
CA VAL A 376 -16.23 -1.39 2.16
C VAL A 376 -17.21 -0.39 2.77
N VAL A 377 -17.20 -0.17 4.10
CA VAL A 377 -18.17 0.71 4.77
C VAL A 377 -18.19 2.15 4.20
N PRO A 378 -17.06 2.86 4.02
CA PRO A 378 -17.08 4.18 3.40
C PRO A 378 -17.59 4.15 1.95
N THR A 379 -17.27 3.10 1.20
CA THR A 379 -17.72 2.95 -0.20
C THR A 379 -19.24 2.78 -0.28
N ILE A 380 -19.84 2.04 0.66
CA ILE A 380 -21.30 1.92 0.78
C ILE A 380 -21.92 3.28 1.11
N ILE A 381 -21.36 4.01 2.07
CA ILE A 381 -21.85 5.33 2.46
C ILE A 381 -21.77 6.29 1.26
N PHE A 382 -20.69 6.25 0.49
CA PHE A 382 -20.56 7.03 -0.75
C PHE A 382 -21.68 6.71 -1.75
N TYR A 383 -21.96 5.45 -1.98
CA TYR A 383 -22.99 5.02 -2.91
C TYR A 383 -24.36 5.61 -2.58
N PHE A 384 -24.71 5.70 -1.30
CA PHE A 384 -25.98 6.25 -0.85
C PHE A 384 -26.02 7.78 -0.74
N THR A 385 -24.88 8.42 -0.44
CA THR A 385 -24.82 9.88 -0.19
C THR A 385 -24.36 10.68 -1.39
N GLY A 386 -23.68 10.08 -2.36
CA GLY A 386 -23.10 10.77 -3.52
C GLY A 386 -22.03 11.80 -3.18
N ASN A 387 -21.49 11.79 -1.95
CA ASN A 387 -20.57 12.82 -1.48
C ASN A 387 -19.13 12.54 -1.95
N THR A 388 -18.55 13.50 -2.69
CA THR A 388 -17.19 13.41 -3.25
C THR A 388 -16.09 13.29 -2.18
N LEU A 389 -16.33 13.77 -0.94
CA LEU A 389 -15.41 13.57 0.19
C LEU A 389 -15.10 12.11 0.46
N ILE A 390 -16.12 11.26 0.43
CA ILE A 390 -15.96 9.83 0.70
C ILE A 390 -15.15 9.16 -0.41
N GLN A 391 -15.17 9.69 -1.61
CA GLN A 391 -14.36 9.22 -2.71
C GLN A 391 -12.85 9.41 -2.43
N ALA A 392 -12.47 10.56 -1.86
CA ALA A 392 -11.08 10.84 -1.45
C ALA A 392 -10.66 10.09 -0.19
N PHE A 393 -11.60 9.92 0.75
CA PHE A 393 -11.42 9.16 1.98
C PHE A 393 -11.98 7.73 1.89
N GLY A 394 -11.94 7.09 0.73
CA GLY A 394 -12.34 5.70 0.58
C GLY A 394 -11.69 4.83 1.65
N GLY A 395 -12.37 3.78 2.11
CA GLY A 395 -11.88 2.97 3.24
C GLY A 395 -10.48 2.41 3.02
N THR A 396 -10.12 2.10 1.78
CA THR A 396 -8.78 1.67 1.39
C THR A 396 -7.74 2.78 1.61
N SER A 397 -8.07 4.02 1.25
CA SER A 397 -7.17 5.17 1.39
C SER A 397 -6.88 5.50 2.84
N ILE A 398 -7.91 5.51 3.71
CA ILE A 398 -7.76 5.75 5.15
C ILE A 398 -6.89 4.67 5.79
N LEU A 399 -7.16 3.40 5.44
CA LEU A 399 -6.43 2.26 5.99
C LEU A 399 -4.95 2.30 5.58
N ILE A 400 -4.66 2.60 4.30
CA ILE A 400 -3.28 2.74 3.81
C ILE A 400 -2.60 3.92 4.51
N MET A 401 -3.27 5.06 4.63
CA MET A 401 -2.72 6.26 5.26
C MET A 401 -2.32 5.99 6.72
N ILE A 402 -3.21 5.40 7.50
CA ILE A 402 -2.94 5.12 8.92
C ILE A 402 -1.92 3.99 9.09
N GLY A 403 -2.03 2.92 8.32
CA GLY A 403 -1.14 1.77 8.42
C GLY A 403 0.30 2.12 8.05
N VAL A 404 0.51 2.90 6.99
CA VAL A 404 1.85 3.36 6.59
C VAL A 404 2.42 4.34 7.62
N ALA A 405 1.59 5.26 8.15
CA ALA A 405 2.02 6.16 9.21
C ALA A 405 2.48 5.39 10.46
N LEU A 406 1.71 4.38 10.90
CA LEU A 406 2.05 3.55 12.04
C LEU A 406 3.32 2.71 11.79
N ASP A 407 3.45 2.09 10.61
CA ASP A 407 4.65 1.30 10.26
C ASP A 407 5.92 2.18 10.26
N THR A 408 5.81 3.37 9.68
CA THR A 408 6.92 4.34 9.66
C THR A 408 7.29 4.80 11.06
N MET A 409 6.29 5.11 11.90
CA MET A 409 6.50 5.47 13.30
C MET A 409 7.17 4.36 14.10
N ASN A 410 6.73 3.12 13.95
CA ASN A 410 7.32 1.97 14.62
C ASN A 410 8.79 1.77 14.20
N LYS A 411 9.13 2.01 12.93
CA LYS A 411 10.52 1.95 12.44
C LYS A 411 11.39 3.09 13.01
N VAL A 412 10.85 4.29 13.09
CA VAL A 412 11.53 5.44 13.74
C VAL A 412 11.80 5.13 15.21
N GLU A 413 10.79 4.63 15.93
CA GLU A 413 10.91 4.30 17.36
C GLU A 413 11.93 3.17 17.60
N SER A 414 11.95 2.13 16.75
CA SER A 414 12.92 1.06 16.88
C SER A 414 14.36 1.52 16.61
N GLN A 415 14.58 2.41 15.62
CA GLN A 415 15.89 2.99 15.37
C GLN A 415 16.33 3.92 16.50
N LEU A 416 15.41 4.69 17.09
CA LEU A 416 15.70 5.53 18.24
C LEU A 416 16.13 4.70 19.46
N LYS A 417 15.42 3.59 19.73
CA LYS A 417 15.78 2.68 20.82
C LYS A 417 17.15 2.06 20.61
N MET A 418 17.49 1.62 19.41
CA MET A 418 18.84 1.09 19.10
C MET A 418 19.91 2.12 19.38
N HIS A 419 19.75 3.36 18.96
CA HIS A 419 20.71 4.42 19.20
C HIS A 419 20.88 4.74 20.70
N ASN A 420 19.82 4.71 21.48
CA ASN A 420 19.90 4.92 22.93
C ASN A 420 20.66 3.79 23.64
N TYR A 421 20.55 2.53 23.15
CA TYR A 421 21.35 1.42 23.70
C TYR A 421 22.84 1.54 23.39
N GLU A 422 23.23 1.99 22.18
CA GLU A 422 24.63 2.25 21.83
C GLU A 422 25.26 3.38 22.69
N GLY A 423 24.46 4.37 23.12
CA GLY A 423 24.88 5.45 24.00
C GLY A 423 25.21 5.00 25.44
N PHE A 424 24.66 3.84 25.87
CA PHE A 424 24.98 3.28 27.20
C PHE A 424 26.32 2.54 27.26
N PHE A 425 26.93 2.22 26.11
CA PHE A 425 28.21 1.51 26.00
C PHE A 425 29.39 2.42 25.63
N LYS A 426 29.13 3.71 25.47
CA LYS A 426 30.14 4.76 25.38
C LYS A 426 30.24 5.53 26.68
#